data_71e7fd42fad739fd1ff98369364becde
#
_entry.id   71e7fd42fad739fd1ff98369364becde
#
_cell.length_a   1.000
_cell.length_b   1.000
_cell.length_c   1.000
_cell.angle_alpha   90.00
_cell.angle_beta   90.00
_cell.angle_gamma   90.00
#
_symmetry.space_group_name_H-M   'P 1'
#
loop_
_entity.id
_entity.type
_entity.pdbx_description
1 polymer ?
#
loop_
_entity_poly.entity_id
_entity_poly.type
_entity_poly.pdbx_seq_one_letter_code
_entity_poly.pdbx_strand_id
1 'polypeptide(L)'
;MKSQSPATSHDYDPAIEALPLHSGACPWAVNRFSLPSFLAEIRAACGAFEWVTFAYFAWLLTMIALFHSHLAHPARLFGLHVGIAAGIAALACSAARSENGFLRFARHWYPLPLYIFCFEELQGLVHLIFQNWFDHWLIAFDYNFAGVHPSVWLARYANPPLNDFMQFAYMTYFLYLVILPAILYWQRERRAFWTVMTSTAIAHDSVYVIAVLFPVESPYYSLASLQIKALGGGFFTAAIDLIERFGRVHGAAFPSAHVAGSMVAIL
;
A
#
# COMPACT_ATOMS: atom_id res chain seq x y z
N MET A 1 -52.73 -2.90 26.88
CA MET A 1 -52.12 -3.18 25.59
C MET A 1 -50.60 -2.97 25.76
N LYS A 2 -49.85 -4.06 25.87
CA LYS A 2 -48.39 -4.04 26.01
C LYS A 2 -47.78 -4.13 24.61
N SER A 3 -47.06 -3.08 24.20
CA SER A 3 -46.24 -3.10 22.99
C SER A 3 -44.87 -3.68 23.33
N GLN A 4 -44.58 -4.86 22.79
CA GLN A 4 -43.28 -5.48 22.86
C GLN A 4 -42.42 -4.94 21.69
N SER A 5 -41.27 -4.39 22.02
CA SER A 5 -40.20 -4.09 21.07
C SER A 5 -39.32 -5.32 20.89
N PRO A 6 -38.93 -5.72 19.69
CA PRO A 6 -38.03 -6.84 19.50
C PRO A 6 -36.56 -6.40 19.73
N ALA A 7 -35.93 -7.01 20.71
CA ALA A 7 -34.48 -6.95 20.90
C ALA A 7 -33.80 -7.79 19.81
N THR A 8 -33.01 -7.18 18.97
CA THR A 8 -32.06 -7.87 18.10
C THR A 8 -30.88 -8.30 18.95
N SER A 9 -30.82 -9.56 19.30
CA SER A 9 -29.66 -10.20 19.88
C SER A 9 -28.62 -10.39 18.74
N HIS A 10 -27.55 -9.60 18.74
CA HIS A 10 -26.35 -9.97 18.03
C HIS A 10 -25.73 -11.16 18.75
N ASP A 11 -25.80 -12.33 18.10
CA ASP A 11 -25.12 -13.54 18.54
C ASP A 11 -23.62 -13.30 18.58
N TYR A 12 -23.12 -13.13 19.78
CA TYR A 12 -21.69 -13.10 20.07
C TYR A 12 -21.22 -14.55 20.08
N ASP A 13 -20.41 -14.93 19.08
CA ASP A 13 -19.78 -16.26 19.02
C ASP A 13 -18.53 -16.28 19.91
N PRO A 14 -18.60 -16.93 21.09
CA PRO A 14 -17.47 -17.01 22.02
C PRO A 14 -16.35 -17.95 21.52
N ALA A 15 -16.53 -18.65 20.41
CA ALA A 15 -15.56 -19.63 19.90
C ALA A 15 -14.26 -19.00 19.36
N ILE A 16 -14.22 -17.67 19.17
CA ILE A 16 -13.02 -16.97 18.66
C ILE A 16 -12.09 -16.51 19.80
N GLU A 17 -12.54 -16.55 21.06
CA GLU A 17 -11.74 -16.09 22.21
C GLU A 17 -11.09 -17.21 23.03
N ALA A 18 -11.46 -18.46 22.79
CA ALA A 18 -10.91 -19.59 23.51
C ALA A 18 -9.71 -20.24 22.79
N LEU A 19 -8.58 -19.54 22.77
CA LEU A 19 -7.30 -20.25 22.72
C LEU A 19 -7.10 -20.88 24.11
N PRO A 20 -6.89 -22.20 24.20
CA PRO A 20 -6.73 -22.86 25.49
C PRO A 20 -5.50 -22.32 26.19
N LEU A 21 -5.70 -21.69 27.36
CA LEU A 21 -4.65 -21.44 28.33
C LEU A 21 -4.20 -22.79 28.87
N HIS A 22 -3.17 -23.38 28.31
CA HIS A 22 -2.48 -24.48 28.93
C HIS A 22 -1.77 -23.98 30.19
N SER A 23 -2.43 -24.22 31.32
CA SER A 23 -1.83 -24.15 32.64
C SER A 23 -0.87 -25.32 32.83
N GLY A 24 0.34 -25.03 33.18
CA GLY A 24 1.23 -25.96 33.89
C GLY A 24 2.26 -26.62 33.01
N ALA A 25 3.45 -26.10 33.13
CA ALA A 25 4.70 -26.77 33.38
C ALA A 25 5.86 -25.90 32.88
N CYS A 26 6.44 -25.16 33.78
CA CYS A 26 7.84 -24.81 33.61
C CYS A 26 8.62 -26.13 33.78
N PRO A 27 9.46 -26.50 32.87
CA PRO A 27 10.88 -26.52 33.12
C PRO A 27 11.67 -26.15 31.87
N TRP A 28 12.75 -25.50 32.02
CA TRP A 28 14.03 -25.37 31.30
C TRP A 28 14.28 -26.39 30.16
N ALA A 29 13.30 -26.67 29.31
CA ALA A 29 13.54 -27.31 28.04
C ALA A 29 14.16 -26.24 27.14
N VAL A 30 15.46 -26.33 26.94
CA VAL A 30 16.15 -25.72 25.80
C VAL A 30 15.34 -26.11 24.57
N ASN A 31 14.46 -25.23 24.18
CA ASN A 31 13.59 -25.44 23.02
C ASN A 31 14.55 -25.52 21.83
N ARG A 32 14.81 -26.75 21.37
CA ARG A 32 15.62 -26.97 20.16
C ARG A 32 14.93 -26.21 19.08
N PHE A 33 15.57 -25.13 18.65
CA PHE A 33 15.12 -24.29 17.55
C PHE A 33 14.99 -25.19 16.33
N SER A 34 13.78 -25.68 16.06
CA SER A 34 13.52 -26.48 14.87
C SER A 34 12.85 -25.57 13.84
N LEU A 35 13.39 -25.55 12.64
CA LEU A 35 12.83 -24.77 11.53
C LEU A 35 11.31 -25.00 11.33
N PRO A 36 10.78 -26.25 11.44
CA PRO A 36 9.35 -26.51 11.36
C PRO A 36 8.52 -25.83 12.45
N SER A 37 9.01 -25.77 13.70
CA SER A 37 8.26 -25.10 14.78
C SER A 37 8.24 -23.59 14.61
N PHE A 38 9.32 -23.00 14.15
CA PHE A 38 9.42 -21.57 13.84
C PHE A 38 8.49 -21.17 12.69
N LEU A 39 8.44 -21.92 11.60
CA LEU A 39 7.53 -21.68 10.49
C LEU A 39 6.06 -21.83 10.90
N ALA A 40 5.74 -22.79 11.76
CA ALA A 40 4.39 -22.95 12.28
C ALA A 40 3.96 -21.75 13.14
N GLU A 41 4.87 -21.17 13.93
CA GLU A 41 4.61 -19.95 14.71
C GLU A 41 4.36 -18.73 13.83
N ILE A 42 5.20 -18.51 12.79
CA ILE A 42 4.98 -17.41 11.83
C ILE A 42 3.61 -17.59 11.18
N ARG A 43 3.28 -18.81 10.73
CA ARG A 43 2.00 -19.10 10.08
C ARG A 43 0.81 -18.82 11.00
N ALA A 44 0.92 -19.10 12.27
CA ALA A 44 -0.14 -18.85 13.25
C ALA A 44 -0.26 -17.36 13.63
N ALA A 45 0.85 -16.62 13.61
CA ALA A 45 0.90 -15.22 14.00
C ALA A 45 0.56 -14.25 12.85
N CYS A 46 0.87 -14.60 11.59
CA CYS A 46 0.65 -13.75 10.43
C CYS A 46 -0.76 -13.90 9.88
N GLY A 47 -1.40 -12.78 9.58
CA GLY A 47 -2.71 -12.70 8.90
C GLY A 47 -2.58 -12.54 7.38
N ALA A 48 -3.71 -12.25 6.71
CA ALA A 48 -3.75 -12.08 5.27
C ALA A 48 -2.86 -10.93 4.78
N PHE A 49 -2.79 -9.84 5.53
CA PHE A 49 -1.95 -8.69 5.19
C PHE A 49 -0.46 -9.07 5.08
N GLU A 50 0.06 -9.75 6.10
CA GLU A 50 1.47 -10.17 6.12
C GLU A 50 1.77 -11.13 4.97
N TRP A 51 0.87 -12.05 4.65
CA TRP A 51 1.06 -12.98 3.53
C TRP A 51 1.04 -12.30 2.16
N VAL A 52 0.18 -11.30 1.95
CA VAL A 52 0.18 -10.48 0.72
C VAL A 52 1.51 -9.75 0.59
N THR A 53 1.97 -9.10 1.65
CA THR A 53 3.27 -8.40 1.67
C THR A 53 4.44 -9.35 1.40
N PHE A 54 4.45 -10.53 2.00
CA PHE A 54 5.51 -11.52 1.76
C PHE A 54 5.49 -12.05 0.32
N ALA A 55 4.30 -12.23 -0.27
CA ALA A 55 4.17 -12.61 -1.68
C ALA A 55 4.73 -11.52 -2.63
N TYR A 56 4.40 -10.26 -2.36
CA TYR A 56 4.95 -9.12 -3.10
C TYR A 56 6.49 -9.05 -2.95
N PHE A 57 7.00 -9.16 -1.73
CA PHE A 57 8.46 -9.14 -1.49
C PHE A 57 9.16 -10.34 -2.13
N ALA A 58 8.57 -11.53 -2.10
CA ALA A 58 9.14 -12.70 -2.75
C ALA A 58 9.23 -12.50 -4.28
N TRP A 59 8.19 -11.93 -4.89
CA TRP A 59 8.22 -11.53 -6.29
C TRP A 59 9.33 -10.51 -6.57
N LEU A 60 9.40 -9.44 -5.77
CA LEU A 60 10.38 -8.37 -5.94
C LEU A 60 11.82 -8.88 -5.76
N LEU A 61 12.07 -9.68 -4.73
CA LEU A 61 13.38 -10.32 -4.49
C LEU A 61 13.80 -11.22 -5.67
N THR A 62 12.83 -11.93 -6.27
CA THR A 62 13.08 -12.73 -7.47
C THR A 62 13.48 -11.82 -8.64
N MET A 63 12.78 -10.71 -8.86
CA MET A 63 13.11 -9.76 -9.91
C MET A 63 14.47 -9.09 -9.67
N ILE A 64 14.78 -8.68 -8.44
CA ILE A 64 16.10 -8.14 -8.06
C ILE A 64 17.20 -9.16 -8.33
N ALA A 65 16.99 -10.44 -8.02
CA ALA A 65 17.98 -11.48 -8.27
C ALA A 65 18.19 -11.75 -9.76
N LEU A 66 17.12 -11.76 -10.57
CA LEU A 66 17.19 -12.00 -12.02
C LEU A 66 17.82 -10.81 -12.77
N PHE A 67 17.50 -9.59 -12.38
CA PHE A 67 17.90 -8.37 -13.07
C PHE A 67 18.92 -7.54 -12.27
N HIS A 68 19.68 -8.19 -11.40
CA HIS A 68 20.64 -7.54 -10.51
C HIS A 68 21.65 -6.63 -11.22
N SER A 69 21.98 -6.91 -12.49
CA SER A 69 22.91 -6.11 -13.31
C SER A 69 22.39 -4.71 -13.65
N HIS A 70 21.08 -4.47 -13.54
CA HIS A 70 20.46 -3.16 -13.79
C HIS A 70 20.43 -2.28 -12.55
N LEU A 71 20.84 -2.79 -11.40
CA LEU A 71 20.79 -2.08 -10.12
C LEU A 71 22.18 -1.66 -9.66
N ALA A 72 22.29 -0.47 -9.10
CA ALA A 72 23.55 0.03 -8.54
C ALA A 72 23.98 -0.75 -7.27
N HIS A 73 23.02 -1.17 -6.44
CA HIS A 73 23.28 -1.83 -5.16
C HIS A 73 22.30 -3.00 -4.89
N PRO A 74 22.30 -4.07 -5.72
CA PRO A 74 21.32 -5.14 -5.61
C PRO A 74 21.36 -5.89 -4.28
N ALA A 75 22.54 -6.14 -3.72
CA ALA A 75 22.69 -6.83 -2.44
C ALA A 75 22.11 -6.02 -1.27
N ARG A 76 22.24 -4.69 -1.30
CA ARG A 76 21.65 -3.80 -0.29
C ARG A 76 20.11 -3.85 -0.35
N LEU A 77 19.54 -3.74 -1.55
CA LEU A 77 18.08 -3.82 -1.75
C LEU A 77 17.55 -5.17 -1.32
N PHE A 78 18.21 -6.25 -1.73
CA PHE A 78 17.84 -7.61 -1.33
C PHE A 78 17.86 -7.77 0.20
N GLY A 79 18.95 -7.37 0.85
CA GLY A 79 19.08 -7.43 2.30
C GLY A 79 18.05 -6.58 3.04
N LEU A 80 17.69 -5.41 2.51
CA LEU A 80 16.67 -4.52 3.07
C LEU A 80 15.29 -5.19 3.08
N HIS A 81 14.85 -5.77 1.96
CA HIS A 81 13.55 -6.46 1.87
C HIS A 81 13.48 -7.69 2.78
N VAL A 82 14.55 -8.50 2.80
CA VAL A 82 14.64 -9.64 3.72
C VAL A 82 14.59 -9.15 5.18
N GLY A 83 15.29 -8.07 5.49
CA GLY A 83 15.28 -7.48 6.84
C GLY A 83 13.91 -6.95 7.24
N ILE A 84 13.19 -6.25 6.34
CA ILE A 84 11.83 -5.78 6.58
C ILE A 84 10.87 -6.97 6.76
N ALA A 85 10.93 -7.98 5.88
CA ALA A 85 10.10 -9.17 6.01
C ALA A 85 10.32 -9.91 7.34
N ALA A 86 11.58 -10.06 7.75
CA ALA A 86 11.93 -10.64 9.05
C ALA A 86 11.42 -9.77 10.22
N GLY A 87 11.53 -8.45 10.12
CA GLY A 87 11.00 -7.51 11.11
C GLY A 87 9.47 -7.59 11.25
N ILE A 88 8.75 -7.69 10.12
CA ILE A 88 7.28 -7.88 10.10
C ILE A 88 6.92 -9.20 10.78
N ALA A 89 7.58 -10.31 10.43
CA ALA A 89 7.34 -11.61 11.04
C ALA A 89 7.63 -11.58 12.56
N ALA A 90 8.74 -10.96 12.96
CA ALA A 90 9.10 -10.80 14.37
C ALA A 90 8.06 -9.97 15.14
N LEU A 91 7.60 -8.85 14.56
CA LEU A 91 6.56 -8.01 15.15
C LEU A 91 5.23 -8.77 15.28
N ALA A 92 4.82 -9.51 14.25
CA ALA A 92 3.61 -10.32 14.28
C ALA A 92 3.67 -11.38 15.38
N CYS A 93 4.78 -12.14 15.47
CA CYS A 93 5.00 -13.15 16.51
C CYS A 93 5.06 -12.53 17.92
N SER A 94 5.75 -11.40 18.07
CA SER A 94 5.87 -10.72 19.37
C SER A 94 4.52 -10.15 19.84
N ALA A 95 3.74 -9.55 18.93
CA ALA A 95 2.42 -9.04 19.25
C ALA A 95 1.40 -10.14 19.56
N ALA A 96 1.55 -11.32 18.96
CA ALA A 96 0.70 -12.47 19.24
C ALA A 96 0.96 -13.09 20.62
N ARG A 97 2.20 -12.99 21.11
CA ARG A 97 2.63 -13.57 22.41
C ARG A 97 2.55 -12.61 23.59
N SER A 98 2.43 -11.32 23.32
CA SER A 98 2.53 -10.27 24.33
C SER A 98 1.21 -9.53 24.51
N GLU A 99 0.89 -9.23 25.77
CA GLU A 99 -0.20 -8.32 26.09
C GLU A 99 0.19 -6.84 26.00
N ASN A 100 1.42 -6.55 25.59
CA ASN A 100 1.93 -5.19 25.48
C ASN A 100 1.12 -4.41 24.42
N GLY A 101 0.43 -3.36 24.88
CA GLY A 101 -0.39 -2.50 24.04
C GLY A 101 0.39 -1.81 22.93
N PHE A 102 1.68 -1.47 23.16
CA PHE A 102 2.53 -0.85 22.16
C PHE A 102 2.84 -1.81 20.99
N LEU A 103 3.17 -3.08 21.27
CA LEU A 103 3.42 -4.06 20.21
C LEU A 103 2.18 -4.32 19.38
N ARG A 104 1.00 -4.39 20.01
CA ARG A 104 -0.29 -4.52 19.31
C ARG A 104 -0.59 -3.27 18.48
N PHE A 105 -0.35 -2.09 19.02
CA PHE A 105 -0.48 -0.84 18.28
C PHE A 105 0.48 -0.82 17.07
N ALA A 106 1.76 -1.07 17.28
CA ALA A 106 2.76 -1.10 16.23
C ALA A 106 2.38 -2.06 15.11
N ARG A 107 1.86 -3.28 15.46
CA ARG A 107 1.40 -4.25 14.46
C ARG A 107 0.21 -3.74 13.63
N HIS A 108 -0.69 -2.95 14.19
CA HIS A 108 -1.81 -2.42 13.41
C HIS A 108 -1.38 -1.27 12.49
N TRP A 109 -0.38 -0.51 12.88
CA TRP A 109 -0.04 0.75 12.21
C TRP A 109 1.20 0.70 11.31
N TYR A 110 2.03 -0.37 11.40
CA TYR A 110 3.18 -0.50 10.50
C TYR A 110 2.80 -0.60 9.00
N PRO A 111 1.59 -1.03 8.57
CA PRO A 111 1.23 -1.01 7.16
C PRO A 111 1.34 0.38 6.52
N LEU A 112 1.00 1.46 7.23
CA LEU A 112 1.05 2.80 6.67
C LEU A 112 2.47 3.24 6.25
N PRO A 113 3.49 3.23 7.13
CA PRO A 113 4.85 3.51 6.71
C PRO A 113 5.38 2.49 5.69
N LEU A 114 4.89 1.25 5.69
CA LEU A 114 5.26 0.26 4.68
C LEU A 114 4.74 0.64 3.29
N TYR A 115 3.51 1.15 3.16
CA TYR A 115 2.99 1.64 1.87
C TYR A 115 3.85 2.78 1.32
N ILE A 116 4.23 3.73 2.18
CA ILE A 116 5.09 4.85 1.78
C ILE A 116 6.45 4.31 1.33
N PHE A 117 7.05 3.40 2.10
CA PHE A 117 8.32 2.78 1.76
C PHE A 117 8.28 2.08 0.39
N CYS A 118 7.29 1.21 0.15
CA CYS A 118 7.15 0.49 -1.11
C CYS A 118 6.92 1.44 -2.30
N PHE A 119 6.20 2.54 -2.09
CA PHE A 119 5.99 3.55 -3.12
C PHE A 119 7.28 4.30 -3.47
N GLU A 120 8.00 4.81 -2.46
CA GLU A 120 9.24 5.57 -2.67
C GLU A 120 10.33 4.71 -3.36
N GLU A 121 10.37 3.43 -3.05
CA GLU A 121 11.34 2.51 -3.60
C GLU A 121 11.14 2.24 -5.09
N LEU A 122 9.91 2.42 -5.63
CA LEU A 122 9.61 2.27 -7.05
C LEU A 122 10.51 3.14 -7.93
N GLN A 123 10.93 4.32 -7.46
CA GLN A 123 11.83 5.18 -8.22
C GLN A 123 13.12 4.47 -8.65
N GLY A 124 13.62 3.58 -7.78
CA GLY A 124 14.82 2.77 -8.08
C GLY A 124 14.53 1.47 -8.83
N LEU A 125 13.26 1.06 -8.92
CA LEU A 125 12.85 -0.25 -9.41
C LEU A 125 12.08 -0.20 -10.73
N VAL A 126 11.56 0.96 -11.12
CA VAL A 126 10.74 1.12 -12.33
C VAL A 126 11.46 0.62 -13.59
N HIS A 127 12.76 0.83 -13.68
CA HIS A 127 13.59 0.34 -14.79
C HIS A 127 14.33 -0.98 -14.49
N LEU A 128 13.85 -1.76 -13.51
CA LEU A 128 14.49 -3.02 -13.14
C LEU A 128 14.52 -4.02 -14.30
N ILE A 129 13.42 -4.13 -15.03
CA ILE A 129 13.26 -5.08 -16.13
C ILE A 129 13.47 -4.39 -17.48
N PHE A 130 12.75 -3.30 -17.72
CA PHE A 130 12.79 -2.56 -18.98
C PHE A 130 13.42 -1.19 -18.77
N GLN A 131 14.39 -0.83 -19.63
CA GLN A 131 15.11 0.44 -19.55
C GLN A 131 14.40 1.57 -20.32
N ASN A 132 13.37 1.25 -21.09
CA ASN A 132 12.62 2.18 -21.92
C ASN A 132 11.25 2.50 -21.32
N TRP A 133 10.78 3.72 -21.60
CA TRP A 133 9.43 4.14 -21.27
C TRP A 133 8.40 3.61 -22.28
N PHE A 134 7.24 3.21 -21.78
CA PHE A 134 6.13 2.72 -22.58
C PHE A 134 5.05 3.80 -22.87
N ASP A 135 5.31 5.04 -22.53
CA ASP A 135 4.39 6.17 -22.72
C ASP A 135 3.84 6.29 -24.14
N HIS A 136 4.68 6.01 -25.15
CA HIS A 136 4.26 6.09 -26.56
C HIS A 136 3.07 5.17 -26.88
N TRP A 137 2.95 4.02 -26.22
CA TRP A 137 1.82 3.13 -26.40
C TRP A 137 0.53 3.72 -25.83
N LEU A 138 0.60 4.29 -24.62
CA LEU A 138 -0.55 4.91 -23.97
C LEU A 138 -0.96 6.20 -24.70
N ILE A 139 0.00 7.03 -25.11
CA ILE A 139 -0.25 8.24 -25.87
C ILE A 139 -0.92 7.92 -27.19
N ALA A 140 -0.47 6.89 -27.92
CA ALA A 140 -1.09 6.45 -29.17
C ALA A 140 -2.49 5.89 -28.92
N PHE A 141 -2.68 5.09 -27.86
CA PHE A 141 -3.99 4.58 -27.47
C PHE A 141 -4.97 5.71 -27.17
N ASP A 142 -4.59 6.65 -26.30
CA ASP A 142 -5.41 7.79 -25.91
C ASP A 142 -5.81 8.65 -27.14
N TYR A 143 -4.83 8.92 -28.02
CA TYR A 143 -5.10 9.70 -29.22
C TYR A 143 -6.04 8.98 -30.20
N ASN A 144 -5.84 7.69 -30.41
CA ASN A 144 -6.71 6.89 -31.30
C ASN A 144 -8.13 6.75 -30.75
N PHE A 145 -8.27 6.69 -29.41
CA PHE A 145 -9.57 6.58 -28.76
C PHE A 145 -10.32 7.90 -28.66
N ALA A 146 -9.64 8.99 -28.28
CA ALA A 146 -10.26 10.29 -28.01
C ALA A 146 -10.14 11.30 -29.16
N GLY A 147 -9.30 11.02 -30.17
CA GLY A 147 -8.97 11.94 -31.25
C GLY A 147 -8.12 13.15 -30.84
N VAL A 148 -7.73 13.21 -29.57
CA VAL A 148 -6.93 14.26 -28.96
C VAL A 148 -6.07 13.66 -27.85
N HIS A 149 -5.06 14.40 -27.37
CA HIS A 149 -4.37 14.06 -26.13
C HIS A 149 -5.21 14.56 -24.93
N PRO A 150 -5.83 13.67 -24.11
CA PRO A 150 -6.79 14.08 -23.08
C PRO A 150 -6.22 15.09 -22.09
N SER A 151 -4.98 14.90 -21.64
CA SER A 151 -4.32 15.82 -20.70
C SER A 151 -4.12 17.22 -21.27
N VAL A 152 -3.72 17.31 -22.55
CA VAL A 152 -3.56 18.60 -23.27
C VAL A 152 -4.91 19.26 -23.53
N TRP A 153 -5.92 18.47 -23.88
CA TRP A 153 -7.28 18.97 -24.10
C TRP A 153 -7.89 19.51 -22.81
N LEU A 154 -7.77 18.79 -21.69
CA LEU A 154 -8.25 19.22 -20.36
C LEU A 154 -7.52 20.46 -19.86
N ALA A 155 -6.22 20.60 -20.14
CA ALA A 155 -5.44 21.77 -19.75
C ALA A 155 -5.99 23.10 -20.28
N ARG A 156 -6.78 23.09 -21.38
CA ARG A 156 -7.45 24.28 -21.91
C ARG A 156 -8.50 24.87 -20.97
N TYR A 157 -9.10 24.02 -20.13
CA TYR A 157 -10.10 24.39 -19.14
C TYR A 157 -9.50 24.69 -17.77
N ALA A 158 -8.21 24.44 -17.61
CA ALA A 158 -7.52 24.65 -16.34
C ALA A 158 -7.53 26.14 -15.96
N ASN A 159 -7.98 26.40 -14.74
CA ASN A 159 -7.94 27.71 -14.10
C ASN A 159 -7.61 27.50 -12.61
N PRO A 160 -7.07 28.53 -11.90
CA PRO A 160 -6.61 28.34 -10.54
C PRO A 160 -7.65 27.78 -9.56
N PRO A 161 -8.93 28.21 -9.53
CA PRO A 161 -9.93 27.64 -8.64
C PRO A 161 -10.24 26.16 -8.94
N LEU A 162 -10.38 25.80 -10.24
CA LEU A 162 -10.64 24.41 -10.63
C LEU A 162 -9.45 23.51 -10.29
N ASN A 163 -8.24 23.99 -10.56
CA ASN A 163 -7.04 23.23 -10.21
C ASN A 163 -6.95 22.99 -8.70
N ASP A 164 -7.19 24.04 -7.89
CA ASP A 164 -7.15 23.91 -6.43
C ASP A 164 -8.22 22.95 -5.90
N PHE A 165 -9.43 22.96 -6.48
CA PHE A 165 -10.47 21.98 -6.17
C PHE A 165 -10.06 20.54 -6.54
N MET A 166 -9.43 20.33 -7.69
CA MET A 166 -8.92 19.01 -8.10
C MET A 166 -7.79 18.53 -7.18
N GLN A 167 -6.92 19.45 -6.75
CA GLN A 167 -5.88 19.13 -5.77
C GLN A 167 -6.45 18.82 -4.39
N PHE A 168 -7.53 19.48 -3.97
CA PHE A 168 -8.27 19.08 -2.78
C PHE A 168 -8.82 17.65 -2.92
N ALA A 169 -9.48 17.33 -4.04
CA ALA A 169 -9.99 15.98 -4.28
C ALA A 169 -8.86 14.93 -4.27
N TYR A 170 -7.72 15.26 -4.87
CA TYR A 170 -6.53 14.41 -4.83
C TYR A 170 -5.99 14.21 -3.41
N MET A 171 -5.97 15.27 -2.60
CA MET A 171 -5.53 15.21 -1.20
C MET A 171 -6.41 14.29 -0.34
N THR A 172 -7.72 14.18 -0.64
CA THR A 172 -8.64 13.30 0.13
C THR A 172 -8.19 11.84 0.11
N TYR A 173 -7.46 11.42 -0.93
CA TYR A 173 -6.87 10.08 -0.99
C TYR A 173 -5.94 9.81 0.20
N PHE A 174 -5.02 10.71 0.50
CA PHE A 174 -4.10 10.54 1.64
C PHE A 174 -4.84 10.56 2.98
N LEU A 175 -5.90 11.37 3.05
CA LEU A 175 -6.71 11.45 4.28
C LEU A 175 -7.44 10.15 4.55
N TYR A 176 -8.10 9.55 3.57
CA TYR A 176 -8.85 8.33 3.83
C TYR A 176 -7.95 7.12 4.12
N LEU A 177 -6.76 7.05 3.53
CA LEU A 177 -5.78 5.99 3.85
C LEU A 177 -5.43 5.93 5.34
N VAL A 178 -5.53 7.06 6.05
CA VAL A 178 -5.25 7.15 7.48
C VAL A 178 -6.54 7.16 8.30
N ILE A 179 -7.53 7.97 7.89
CA ILE A 179 -8.74 8.22 8.69
C ILE A 179 -9.64 6.99 8.75
N LEU A 180 -9.85 6.31 7.61
CA LEU A 180 -10.71 5.13 7.57
C LEU A 180 -10.20 4.00 8.48
N PRO A 181 -8.94 3.55 8.37
CA PRO A 181 -8.41 2.58 9.32
C PRO A 181 -8.41 3.08 10.77
N ALA A 182 -8.17 4.39 11.00
CA ALA A 182 -8.20 4.94 12.35
C ALA A 182 -9.59 4.82 12.98
N ILE A 183 -10.64 5.17 12.25
CA ILE A 183 -12.04 5.02 12.72
C ILE A 183 -12.32 3.56 13.07
N LEU A 184 -12.01 2.63 12.17
CA LEU A 184 -12.23 1.19 12.38
C LEU A 184 -11.43 0.65 13.58
N TYR A 185 -10.19 1.13 13.76
CA TYR A 185 -9.35 0.78 14.90
C TYR A 185 -9.95 1.25 16.23
N TRP A 186 -10.43 2.48 16.30
CA TRP A 186 -11.06 3.04 17.51
C TRP A 186 -12.43 2.44 17.80
N GLN A 187 -13.20 2.12 16.77
CA GLN A 187 -14.47 1.38 16.90
C GLN A 187 -14.26 -0.10 17.26
N ARG A 188 -13.00 -0.55 17.33
CA ARG A 188 -12.63 -1.96 17.61
C ARG A 188 -13.11 -2.96 16.55
N GLU A 189 -13.44 -2.48 15.37
CA GLU A 189 -13.86 -3.29 14.21
C GLU A 189 -12.62 -3.92 13.54
N ARG A 190 -11.97 -4.85 14.24
CA ARG A 190 -10.67 -5.45 13.85
C ARG A 190 -10.73 -6.15 12.51
N ARG A 191 -11.84 -6.83 12.22
CA ARG A 191 -12.02 -7.54 10.94
C ARG A 191 -12.08 -6.55 9.79
N ALA A 192 -12.91 -5.51 9.89
CA ALA A 192 -13.02 -4.47 8.88
C ALA A 192 -11.69 -3.72 8.69
N PHE A 193 -10.99 -3.40 9.80
CA PHE A 193 -9.66 -2.80 9.76
C PHE A 193 -8.68 -3.62 8.90
N TRP A 194 -8.54 -4.91 9.19
CA TRP A 194 -7.61 -5.76 8.44
C TRP A 194 -8.07 -6.04 7.02
N THR A 195 -9.39 -6.07 6.75
CA THR A 195 -9.92 -6.14 5.39
C THR A 195 -9.49 -4.92 4.59
N VAL A 196 -9.69 -3.70 5.11
CA VAL A 196 -9.26 -2.46 4.44
C VAL A 196 -7.76 -2.45 4.21
N MET A 197 -6.94 -2.74 5.24
CA MET A 197 -5.49 -2.77 5.11
C MET A 197 -5.02 -3.79 4.07
N THR A 198 -5.57 -5.00 4.08
CA THR A 198 -5.18 -6.06 3.14
C THR A 198 -5.61 -5.73 1.71
N SER A 199 -6.84 -5.23 1.53
CA SER A 199 -7.33 -4.82 0.19
C SER A 199 -6.50 -3.67 -0.37
N THR A 200 -6.11 -2.71 0.48
CA THR A 200 -5.21 -1.61 0.09
C THR A 200 -3.84 -2.14 -0.30
N ALA A 201 -3.27 -3.10 0.44
CA ALA A 201 -2.01 -3.73 0.07
C ALA A 201 -2.11 -4.43 -1.30
N ILE A 202 -3.14 -5.25 -1.51
CA ILE A 202 -3.36 -5.93 -2.80
C ILE A 202 -3.45 -4.92 -3.94
N ALA A 203 -4.20 -3.83 -3.75
CA ALA A 203 -4.36 -2.80 -4.76
C ALA A 203 -3.03 -2.11 -5.09
N HIS A 204 -2.28 -1.68 -4.06
CA HIS A 204 -0.99 -1.00 -4.25
C HIS A 204 0.08 -1.94 -4.81
N ASP A 205 0.27 -3.12 -4.23
CA ASP A 205 1.27 -4.08 -4.68
C ASP A 205 1.03 -4.51 -6.13
N SER A 206 -0.24 -4.67 -6.54
CA SER A 206 -0.60 -4.94 -7.94
C SER A 206 -0.19 -3.79 -8.87
N VAL A 207 -0.43 -2.55 -8.46
CA VAL A 207 0.01 -1.35 -9.20
C VAL A 207 1.53 -1.30 -9.30
N TYR A 208 2.25 -1.59 -8.22
CA TYR A 208 3.72 -1.57 -8.19
C TYR A 208 4.31 -2.65 -9.08
N VAL A 209 3.75 -3.86 -9.05
CA VAL A 209 4.14 -4.93 -9.98
C VAL A 209 3.96 -4.48 -11.43
N ILE A 210 2.81 -3.90 -11.77
CA ILE A 210 2.55 -3.43 -13.14
C ILE A 210 3.50 -2.28 -13.51
N ALA A 211 3.78 -1.34 -12.61
CA ALA A 211 4.70 -0.23 -12.87
C ALA A 211 6.13 -0.70 -13.19
N VAL A 212 6.60 -1.78 -12.56
CA VAL A 212 7.90 -2.40 -12.87
C VAL A 212 7.86 -3.19 -14.19
N LEU A 213 6.72 -3.84 -14.50
CA LEU A 213 6.54 -4.57 -15.75
C LEU A 213 6.22 -3.68 -16.95
N PHE A 214 5.70 -2.49 -16.71
CA PHE A 214 5.28 -1.54 -17.74
C PHE A 214 5.62 -0.11 -17.31
N PRO A 215 6.90 0.31 -17.39
CA PRO A 215 7.35 1.63 -16.99
C PRO A 215 6.67 2.76 -17.79
N VAL A 216 5.98 3.64 -17.09
CA VAL A 216 5.31 4.81 -17.68
C VAL A 216 5.66 6.06 -16.90
N GLU A 217 6.15 7.07 -17.61
CA GLU A 217 6.66 8.29 -17.02
C GLU A 217 5.54 9.22 -16.50
N SER A 218 4.65 9.64 -17.29
CA SER A 218 3.50 10.50 -17.04
C SER A 218 3.34 11.51 -18.19
N PRO A 219 2.12 11.89 -18.57
CA PRO A 219 1.87 12.98 -19.53
C PRO A 219 2.52 14.31 -19.12
N TYR A 220 2.77 14.51 -17.83
CA TYR A 220 3.49 15.69 -17.33
C TYR A 220 4.89 15.83 -17.94
N TYR A 221 5.59 14.71 -18.15
CA TYR A 221 6.92 14.67 -18.74
C TYR A 221 6.84 14.38 -20.25
N SER A 222 6.16 13.32 -20.63
CA SER A 222 6.11 12.83 -22.01
C SER A 222 5.37 13.76 -22.98
N LEU A 223 4.44 14.59 -22.51
CA LEU A 223 3.71 15.60 -23.28
C LEU A 223 4.02 17.05 -22.84
N ALA A 224 5.10 17.27 -22.09
CA ALA A 224 5.46 18.59 -21.56
C ALA A 224 5.55 19.69 -22.65
N SER A 225 6.04 19.33 -23.83
CA SER A 225 6.15 20.26 -24.97
C SER A 225 4.81 20.73 -25.53
N LEU A 226 3.73 19.99 -25.29
CA LEU A 226 2.37 20.31 -25.72
C LEU A 226 1.56 21.02 -24.64
N GLN A 227 2.03 21.04 -23.40
CA GLN A 227 1.36 21.71 -22.30
C GLN A 227 1.71 23.19 -22.25
N ILE A 228 0.74 24.05 -22.57
CA ILE A 228 0.95 25.49 -22.74
C ILE A 228 0.82 26.30 -21.45
N LYS A 229 0.26 25.72 -20.38
CA LYS A 229 -0.02 26.45 -19.13
C LYS A 229 0.60 25.78 -17.90
N ALA A 230 1.31 26.58 -17.12
CA ALA A 230 1.55 26.24 -15.73
C ALA A 230 0.18 26.22 -15.00
N LEU A 231 -0.14 25.09 -14.35
CA LEU A 231 -1.34 24.96 -13.53
C LEU A 231 -1.11 25.74 -12.23
N GLY A 232 -1.62 26.98 -12.18
CA GLY A 232 -1.67 27.76 -10.95
C GLY A 232 -2.80 27.26 -10.04
N GLY A 233 -2.74 27.59 -8.75
CA GLY A 233 -3.78 27.22 -7.78
C GLY A 233 -3.65 27.97 -6.46
N GLY A 234 -4.44 27.57 -5.47
CA GLY A 234 -4.46 28.13 -4.12
C GLY A 234 -3.76 27.25 -3.09
N PHE A 235 -4.39 27.11 -1.93
CA PHE A 235 -3.85 26.41 -0.78
C PHE A 235 -3.59 24.93 -1.03
N PHE A 236 -4.55 24.20 -1.63
CA PHE A 236 -4.41 22.76 -1.86
C PHE A 236 -3.36 22.45 -2.91
N THR A 237 -3.26 23.28 -3.93
CA THR A 237 -2.18 23.19 -4.93
C THR A 237 -0.82 23.33 -4.26
N ALA A 238 -0.63 24.36 -3.42
CA ALA A 238 0.63 24.54 -2.69
C ALA A 238 0.94 23.37 -1.73
N ALA A 239 -0.08 22.81 -1.08
CA ALA A 239 0.06 21.67 -0.19
C ALA A 239 0.49 20.39 -0.94
N ILE A 240 -0.12 20.12 -2.09
CA ILE A 240 0.27 18.96 -2.93
C ILE A 240 1.66 19.17 -3.52
N ASP A 241 1.99 20.36 -4.02
CA ASP A 241 3.33 20.68 -4.51
C ASP A 241 4.41 20.42 -3.43
N LEU A 242 4.08 20.73 -2.16
CA LEU A 242 4.97 20.44 -1.03
C LEU A 242 5.14 18.92 -0.82
N ILE A 243 4.05 18.16 -0.83
CA ILE A 243 4.09 16.70 -0.69
C ILE A 243 4.90 16.08 -1.83
N GLU A 244 4.66 16.51 -3.06
CA GLU A 244 5.33 15.99 -4.24
C GLU A 244 6.83 16.32 -4.29
N ARG A 245 7.27 17.41 -3.68
CA ARG A 245 8.72 17.70 -3.57
C ARG A 245 9.49 16.65 -2.77
N PHE A 246 8.82 15.96 -1.84
CA PHE A 246 9.42 14.95 -0.98
C PHE A 246 9.12 13.52 -1.41
N GLY A 247 8.03 13.29 -2.16
CA GLY A 247 7.53 11.95 -2.46
C GLY A 247 7.12 11.75 -3.93
N ARG A 248 7.65 12.52 -4.88
CA ARG A 248 7.34 12.29 -6.30
C ARG A 248 8.21 11.16 -6.86
N VAL A 249 7.57 10.02 -7.11
CA VAL A 249 8.18 8.92 -7.84
C VAL A 249 8.05 9.15 -9.34
N HIS A 250 9.18 9.15 -10.05
CA HIS A 250 9.22 9.24 -11.49
C HIS A 250 9.09 7.84 -12.09
N GLY A 251 8.02 7.62 -12.87
CA GLY A 251 7.84 6.37 -13.60
C GLY A 251 6.84 5.37 -13.05
N ALA A 252 5.98 5.78 -12.11
CA ALA A 252 4.86 4.98 -11.62
C ALA A 252 3.51 5.65 -11.95
N ALA A 253 3.39 6.20 -13.17
CA ALA A 253 2.19 6.94 -13.56
C ALA A 253 1.03 6.03 -13.96
N PHE A 254 1.29 4.79 -14.34
CA PHE A 254 0.28 3.83 -14.75
C PHE A 254 0.61 2.42 -14.21
N PRO A 255 -0.40 1.70 -13.68
CA PRO A 255 -1.75 2.16 -13.32
C PRO A 255 -1.72 3.14 -12.13
N SER A 256 -2.81 3.88 -11.93
CA SER A 256 -2.89 4.85 -10.83
C SER A 256 -3.12 4.18 -9.49
N ALA A 257 -2.15 4.26 -8.57
CA ALA A 257 -2.29 3.80 -7.19
C ALA A 257 -3.41 4.55 -6.44
N HIS A 258 -3.62 5.84 -6.76
CA HIS A 258 -4.69 6.65 -6.19
C HIS A 258 -6.08 6.13 -6.58
N VAL A 259 -6.27 5.76 -7.84
CA VAL A 259 -7.54 5.17 -8.29
C VAL A 259 -7.73 3.79 -7.67
N ALA A 260 -6.73 2.92 -7.74
CA ALA A 260 -6.80 1.57 -7.18
C ALA A 260 -7.12 1.58 -5.67
N GLY A 261 -6.41 2.41 -4.90
CA GLY A 261 -6.65 2.56 -3.48
C GLY A 261 -8.00 3.20 -3.17
N SER A 262 -8.45 4.21 -3.95
CA SER A 262 -9.77 4.84 -3.74
C SER A 262 -10.92 3.85 -3.96
N MET A 263 -10.78 2.91 -4.89
CA MET A 263 -11.78 1.85 -5.10
C MET A 263 -11.93 0.95 -3.87
N VAL A 264 -10.86 0.70 -3.12
CA VAL A 264 -10.92 -0.06 -1.86
C VAL A 264 -11.78 0.63 -0.81
N ALA A 265 -11.80 1.96 -0.76
CA ALA A 265 -12.59 2.71 0.21
C ALA A 265 -14.10 2.70 -0.08
N ILE A 266 -14.49 2.33 -1.30
CA ILE A 266 -15.89 2.27 -1.74
C ILE A 266 -16.49 0.88 -1.51
N LEU A 267 -15.66 -0.16 -1.50
CA LEU A 267 -16.04 -1.56 -1.30
C LEU A 267 -16.17 -1.91 0.18
#